data_69b2a76e0beee4e13c4acb9b9e968893
#
_entry.id   69b2a76e0beee4e13c4acb9b9e968893
#
_cell.length_a   1.000
_cell.length_b   1.000
_cell.length_c   1.000
_cell.angle_alpha   90.00
_cell.angle_beta   90.00
_cell.angle_gamma   90.00
#
_symmetry.space_group_name_H-M   'P 1'
#
loop_
_entity.id
_entity.type
_entity.pdbx_description
1 polymer ?
#
loop_
_entity_poly.entity_id
_entity_poly.type
_entity_poly.pdbx_seq_one_letter_code
_entity_poly.pdbx_strand_id
1 'polypeptide(L)'
;MVDNKTYSDIEKSSDVMKALINLTPEEKNYRATVIKEKMMTYQIRKNRSHTKWLSYVNSTALKYAFANWILHAYYTDRNLTASLMTIEMGCSRKAIDEMVSDWHESGWIIKTRGTDSNKNKFYLTPSDEPLEHQHEWYNWYEDIIQPMRDESWALLFESRKKPDKTKAKFDTLETTNMRGIESSVSSFIIDPKKRVNGG
;
A
#
# COMPACT_ATOMS: atom_id res chain seq x y z
N MET A 1 30.83 22.26 -13.01
CA MET A 1 29.64 22.90 -12.45
C MET A 1 28.99 21.87 -11.58
N VAL A 2 29.08 21.96 -10.25
CA VAL A 2 28.40 21.07 -9.30
C VAL A 2 26.96 21.57 -9.21
N ASP A 3 26.02 20.66 -9.44
CA ASP A 3 24.60 20.95 -9.60
C ASP A 3 24.04 21.55 -8.29
N ASN A 4 23.46 22.75 -8.31
CA ASN A 4 22.89 23.45 -7.16
C ASN A 4 21.74 22.62 -6.46
N LYS A 5 21.26 21.57 -7.12
CA LYS A 5 20.29 20.61 -6.57
C LYS A 5 20.86 19.83 -5.39
N THR A 6 22.15 19.53 -5.38
CA THR A 6 22.82 18.72 -4.34
C THR A 6 22.90 19.44 -2.99
N TYR A 7 22.99 20.77 -2.96
CA TYR A 7 23.07 21.55 -1.71
C TYR A 7 21.73 21.65 -0.99
N SER A 8 20.62 21.84 -1.72
CA SER A 8 19.28 21.91 -1.12
C SER A 8 18.84 20.55 -0.52
N ASP A 9 19.30 19.45 -1.10
CA ASP A 9 18.99 18.10 -0.61
C ASP A 9 19.78 17.74 0.64
N ILE A 10 21.02 18.27 0.79
CA ILE A 10 21.86 18.12 1.97
C ILE A 10 21.30 18.95 3.15
N GLU A 11 20.84 20.18 2.91
CA GLU A 11 20.19 20.99 3.96
C GLU A 11 18.90 20.35 4.48
N LYS A 12 18.02 19.90 3.58
CA LYS A 12 16.82 19.15 3.95
C LYS A 12 17.13 17.88 4.74
N SER A 13 18.19 17.16 4.35
CA SER A 13 18.68 15.99 5.09
C SER A 13 19.16 16.34 6.49
N SER A 14 19.85 17.48 6.65
CA SER A 14 20.30 17.97 7.97
C SER A 14 19.15 18.32 8.90
N ASP A 15 18.08 18.94 8.38
CA ASP A 15 16.91 19.32 9.19
C ASP A 15 16.06 18.09 9.57
N VAL A 16 15.94 17.11 8.67
CA VAL A 16 15.34 15.81 8.99
C VAL A 16 16.14 15.10 10.08
N MET A 17 17.47 15.11 10.00
CA MET A 17 18.33 14.49 11.03
C MET A 17 18.19 15.19 12.39
N LYS A 18 18.10 16.53 12.41
CA LYS A 18 17.85 17.30 13.65
C LYS A 18 16.48 16.97 14.25
N ALA A 19 15.45 16.83 13.43
CA ALA A 19 14.12 16.43 13.88
C ALA A 19 14.10 15.01 14.46
N LEU A 20 14.89 14.08 13.90
CA LEU A 20 15.02 12.71 14.39
C LEU A 20 15.76 12.58 15.73
N ILE A 21 16.64 13.53 16.05
CA ILE A 21 17.40 13.53 17.32
C ILE A 21 16.52 13.89 18.52
N ASN A 22 15.45 14.64 18.30
CA ASN A 22 14.57 15.17 19.36
C ASN A 22 13.26 14.39 19.55
N LEU A 23 13.19 13.14 19.07
CA LEU A 23 12.00 12.31 19.26
C LEU A 23 11.77 11.99 20.75
N THR A 24 10.50 12.11 21.17
CA THR A 24 10.09 11.64 22.50
C THR A 24 10.24 10.10 22.61
N PRO A 25 10.29 9.54 23.83
CA PRO A 25 10.30 8.09 24.02
C PRO A 25 9.12 7.40 23.34
N GLU A 26 7.93 8.01 23.40
CA GLU A 26 6.69 7.48 22.78
C GLU A 26 6.77 7.50 21.26
N GLU A 27 7.32 8.57 20.67
CA GLU A 27 7.55 8.64 19.22
C GLU A 27 8.57 7.60 18.74
N LYS A 28 9.63 7.39 19.52
CA LYS A 28 10.61 6.32 19.23
C LYS A 28 9.97 4.95 19.32
N ASN A 29 9.15 4.70 20.35
CA ASN A 29 8.43 3.44 20.51
C ASN A 29 7.47 3.19 19.34
N TYR A 30 6.67 4.19 18.94
CA TYR A 30 5.77 4.06 17.79
C TYR A 30 6.53 3.75 16.50
N ARG A 31 7.62 4.47 16.23
CA ARG A 31 8.45 4.23 15.03
C ARG A 31 9.09 2.84 15.06
N ALA A 32 9.56 2.40 16.23
CA ALA A 32 10.11 1.06 16.41
C ALA A 32 9.05 -0.02 16.15
N THR A 33 7.81 0.21 16.59
CA THR A 33 6.67 -0.69 16.34
C THR A 33 6.37 -0.81 14.84
N VAL A 34 6.34 0.31 14.11
CA VAL A 34 6.15 0.29 12.65
C VAL A 34 7.29 -0.45 11.92
N ILE A 35 8.53 -0.31 12.39
CA ILE A 35 9.66 -1.06 11.82
C ILE A 35 9.53 -2.55 12.16
N LYS A 36 9.17 -2.89 13.40
CA LYS A 36 8.96 -4.27 13.83
C LYS A 36 7.86 -4.95 13.00
N GLU A 37 6.75 -4.26 12.73
CA GLU A 37 5.70 -4.73 11.81
C GLU A 37 6.28 -5.12 10.44
N LYS A 38 7.10 -4.25 9.83
CA LYS A 38 7.71 -4.52 8.54
C LYS A 38 8.65 -5.73 8.59
N MET A 39 9.42 -5.88 9.67
CA MET A 39 10.29 -7.03 9.87
C MET A 39 9.49 -8.33 10.01
N MET A 40 8.44 -8.33 10.81
CA MET A 40 7.57 -9.49 11.00
C MET A 40 6.83 -9.85 9.70
N THR A 41 6.33 -8.86 8.97
CA THR A 41 5.75 -9.03 7.64
C THR A 41 6.73 -9.72 6.68
N TYR A 42 7.98 -9.27 6.65
CA TYR A 42 9.03 -9.90 5.84
C TYR A 42 9.28 -11.35 6.24
N GLN A 43 9.42 -11.63 7.54
CA GLN A 43 9.68 -12.98 8.04
C GLN A 43 8.55 -13.95 7.68
N ILE A 44 7.30 -13.52 7.81
CA ILE A 44 6.13 -14.33 7.45
C ILE A 44 6.10 -14.60 5.95
N ARG A 45 6.32 -13.59 5.13
CA ARG A 45 6.41 -13.78 3.67
C ARG A 45 7.49 -14.78 3.30
N LYS A 46 8.66 -14.68 3.93
CA LYS A 46 9.76 -15.61 3.72
C LYS A 46 9.39 -17.03 4.14
N ASN A 47 8.76 -17.20 5.29
CA ASN A 47 8.37 -18.52 5.82
C ASN A 47 7.22 -19.15 5.03
N ARG A 48 6.34 -18.36 4.44
CA ARG A 48 5.21 -18.82 3.62
C ARG A 48 5.53 -18.96 2.14
N SER A 49 6.72 -18.58 1.69
CA SER A 49 7.13 -18.65 0.27
C SER A 49 7.23 -20.07 -0.30
N HIS A 50 6.88 -21.09 0.50
CA HIS A 50 6.86 -22.49 0.07
C HIS A 50 5.65 -22.85 -0.81
N THR A 51 4.58 -22.06 -0.82
CA THR A 51 3.48 -22.26 -1.75
C THR A 51 3.81 -21.67 -3.12
N LYS A 52 3.31 -22.32 -4.18
CA LYS A 52 3.53 -21.88 -5.56
C LYS A 52 3.01 -20.45 -5.78
N TRP A 53 1.82 -20.15 -5.25
CA TRP A 53 1.21 -18.82 -5.36
C TRP A 53 2.04 -17.74 -4.66
N LEU A 54 2.41 -17.93 -3.39
CA LEU A 54 3.20 -16.95 -2.63
C LEU A 54 4.59 -16.75 -3.22
N SER A 55 5.24 -17.82 -3.71
CA SER A 55 6.52 -17.74 -4.40
C SER A 55 6.40 -16.88 -5.66
N TYR A 56 5.35 -17.06 -6.45
CA TYR A 56 5.10 -16.26 -7.64
C TYR A 56 4.83 -14.79 -7.28
N VAL A 57 3.90 -14.53 -6.37
CA VAL A 57 3.49 -13.18 -5.98
C VAL A 57 4.66 -12.38 -5.40
N ASN A 58 5.50 -13.01 -4.59
CA ASN A 58 6.64 -12.34 -3.96
C ASN A 58 7.88 -12.25 -4.87
N SER A 59 7.85 -12.80 -6.08
CA SER A 59 9.02 -12.82 -6.97
C SER A 59 9.38 -11.43 -7.52
N THR A 60 8.42 -10.54 -7.70
CA THR A 60 8.65 -9.14 -8.11
C THR A 60 7.63 -8.19 -7.47
N ALA A 61 8.02 -6.91 -7.34
CA ALA A 61 7.11 -5.87 -6.85
C ALA A 61 5.85 -5.74 -7.72
N LEU A 62 5.99 -5.92 -9.04
CA LEU A 62 4.88 -5.83 -9.98
C LEU A 62 3.86 -6.97 -9.78
N LYS A 63 4.33 -8.20 -9.60
CA LYS A 63 3.46 -9.36 -9.33
C LYS A 63 2.75 -9.24 -7.99
N TYR A 64 3.44 -8.70 -6.98
CA TYR A 64 2.85 -8.39 -5.69
C TYR A 64 1.73 -7.33 -5.81
N ALA A 65 2.00 -6.24 -6.54
CA ALA A 65 0.99 -5.22 -6.79
C ALA A 65 -0.21 -5.79 -7.56
N PHE A 66 0.02 -6.61 -8.60
CA PHE A 66 -1.02 -7.26 -9.37
C PHE A 66 -1.96 -8.11 -8.50
N ALA A 67 -1.39 -8.93 -7.60
CA ALA A 67 -2.16 -9.72 -6.65
C ALA A 67 -3.06 -8.85 -5.75
N ASN A 68 -2.49 -7.77 -5.19
CA ASN A 68 -3.24 -6.87 -4.33
C ASN A 68 -4.38 -6.14 -5.09
N TRP A 69 -4.18 -5.77 -6.36
CA TRP A 69 -5.25 -5.17 -7.17
C TRP A 69 -6.42 -6.12 -7.41
N ILE A 70 -6.14 -7.40 -7.68
CA ILE A 70 -7.18 -8.42 -7.85
C ILE A 70 -7.95 -8.64 -6.56
N LEU A 71 -7.25 -8.80 -5.43
CA LEU A 71 -7.86 -9.00 -4.12
C LEU A 71 -8.67 -7.76 -3.68
N HIS A 72 -8.12 -6.56 -3.87
CA HIS A 72 -8.83 -5.32 -3.57
C HIS A 72 -10.12 -5.20 -4.38
N ALA A 73 -10.09 -5.49 -5.68
CA ALA A 73 -11.27 -5.44 -6.53
C ALA A 73 -12.34 -6.45 -6.06
N TYR A 74 -11.92 -7.64 -5.64
CA TYR A 74 -12.82 -8.66 -5.08
C TYR A 74 -13.51 -8.18 -3.81
N TYR A 75 -12.76 -7.66 -2.84
CA TYR A 75 -13.32 -7.19 -1.56
C TYR A 75 -14.13 -5.88 -1.67
N THR A 76 -14.02 -5.18 -2.78
CA THR A 76 -14.80 -3.95 -3.06
C THR A 76 -15.90 -4.17 -4.10
N ASP A 77 -16.24 -5.41 -4.42
CA ASP A 77 -17.25 -5.81 -5.43
C ASP A 77 -17.05 -5.12 -6.79
N ARG A 78 -15.79 -4.90 -7.16
CA ARG A 78 -15.42 -4.13 -8.32
C ARG A 78 -15.09 -5.02 -9.51
N ASN A 79 -15.73 -4.79 -10.64
CA ASN A 79 -15.46 -5.49 -11.89
C ASN A 79 -14.09 -5.11 -12.46
N LEU A 80 -13.10 -5.98 -12.31
CA LEU A 80 -11.73 -5.75 -12.77
C LEU A 80 -11.49 -6.43 -14.13
N THR A 81 -10.88 -5.68 -15.06
CA THR A 81 -10.45 -6.18 -16.36
C THR A 81 -8.97 -5.95 -16.56
N ALA A 82 -8.32 -6.71 -17.44
CA ALA A 82 -6.91 -6.52 -17.77
C ALA A 82 -6.63 -5.10 -18.33
N SER A 83 -7.58 -4.51 -19.08
CA SER A 83 -7.44 -3.13 -19.57
C SER A 83 -7.48 -2.11 -18.46
N LEU A 84 -8.36 -2.28 -17.48
CA LEU A 84 -8.43 -1.39 -16.32
C LEU A 84 -7.16 -1.49 -15.47
N MET A 85 -6.65 -2.70 -15.25
CA MET A 85 -5.38 -2.91 -14.55
C MET A 85 -4.20 -2.22 -15.23
N THR A 86 -4.13 -2.24 -16.56
CA THR A 86 -3.10 -1.51 -17.32
C THR A 86 -3.09 -0.02 -16.98
N ILE A 87 -4.27 0.57 -16.86
CA ILE A 87 -4.42 2.00 -16.53
C ILE A 87 -4.03 2.26 -15.08
N GLU A 88 -4.58 1.48 -14.16
CA GLU A 88 -4.42 1.72 -12.72
C GLU A 88 -3.02 1.39 -12.19
N MET A 89 -2.40 0.36 -12.72
CA MET A 89 -1.03 -0.01 -12.35
C MET A 89 0.04 0.78 -13.11
N GLY A 90 -0.33 1.51 -14.16
CA GLY A 90 0.60 2.28 -14.98
C GLY A 90 1.64 1.43 -15.70
N CYS A 91 1.33 0.16 -16.01
CA CYS A 91 2.25 -0.75 -16.66
C CYS A 91 1.77 -1.18 -18.07
N SER A 92 2.64 -1.82 -18.85
CA SER A 92 2.31 -2.19 -20.21
C SER A 92 1.20 -3.25 -20.26
N ARG A 93 0.37 -3.21 -21.30
CA ARG A 93 -0.65 -4.21 -21.55
C ARG A 93 -0.06 -5.63 -21.61
N LYS A 94 1.09 -5.77 -22.25
CA LYS A 94 1.78 -7.06 -22.36
C LYS A 94 2.11 -7.64 -20.97
N ALA A 95 2.63 -6.82 -20.07
CA ALA A 95 2.95 -7.29 -18.71
C ALA A 95 1.70 -7.74 -17.93
N ILE A 96 0.58 -7.02 -18.08
CA ILE A 96 -0.70 -7.44 -17.48
C ILE A 96 -1.20 -8.74 -18.10
N ASP A 97 -1.19 -8.86 -19.42
CA ASP A 97 -1.67 -10.05 -20.11
C ASP A 97 -0.84 -11.30 -19.75
N GLU A 98 0.48 -11.16 -19.59
CA GLU A 98 1.36 -12.23 -19.11
C GLU A 98 0.98 -12.68 -17.69
N MET A 99 0.81 -11.74 -16.76
CA MET A 99 0.40 -12.07 -15.38
C MET A 99 -1.01 -12.69 -15.33
N VAL A 100 -1.95 -12.18 -16.14
CA VAL A 100 -3.29 -12.78 -16.27
C VAL A 100 -3.23 -14.19 -16.83
N SER A 101 -2.33 -14.46 -17.78
CA SER A 101 -2.13 -15.82 -18.32
C SER A 101 -1.57 -16.75 -17.26
N ASP A 102 -0.47 -16.35 -16.61
CA ASP A 102 0.19 -17.10 -15.53
C ASP A 102 -0.80 -17.48 -14.42
N TRP A 103 -1.62 -16.51 -13.99
CA TRP A 103 -2.61 -16.75 -12.94
C TRP A 103 -3.74 -17.66 -13.39
N HIS A 104 -4.21 -17.50 -14.61
CA HIS A 104 -5.28 -18.34 -15.17
C HIS A 104 -4.82 -19.79 -15.39
N GLU A 105 -3.63 -19.96 -15.95
CA GLU A 105 -3.03 -21.28 -16.15
C GLU A 105 -2.72 -22.00 -14.84
N SER A 106 -2.39 -21.23 -13.79
CA SER A 106 -2.17 -21.77 -12.44
C SER A 106 -3.46 -21.99 -11.66
N GLY A 107 -4.63 -21.61 -12.16
CA GLY A 107 -5.91 -21.75 -11.49
C GLY A 107 -6.16 -20.70 -10.39
N TRP A 108 -5.36 -19.62 -10.31
CA TRP A 108 -5.46 -18.58 -9.27
C TRP A 108 -6.51 -17.51 -9.57
N ILE A 109 -6.92 -17.36 -10.83
CA ILE A 109 -8.05 -16.51 -11.23
C ILE A 109 -9.04 -17.23 -12.11
N ILE A 110 -10.28 -16.78 -12.01
CA ILE A 110 -11.39 -17.14 -12.87
C ILE A 110 -11.64 -15.99 -13.84
N LYS A 111 -11.73 -16.28 -15.12
CA LYS A 111 -12.11 -15.32 -16.17
C LYS A 111 -13.58 -15.48 -16.49
N THR A 112 -14.40 -14.54 -16.02
CA THR A 112 -15.83 -14.54 -16.31
C THR A 112 -16.14 -13.61 -17.46
N ARG A 113 -16.84 -14.09 -18.46
CA ARG A 113 -17.26 -13.28 -19.61
C ARG A 113 -18.36 -12.30 -19.18
N GLY A 114 -18.24 -11.05 -19.60
CA GLY A 114 -19.29 -10.06 -19.38
C GLY A 114 -20.58 -10.42 -20.10
N THR A 115 -21.71 -9.96 -19.58
CA THR A 115 -23.04 -10.10 -20.17
C THR A 115 -23.42 -8.84 -20.96
N ASP A 116 -24.40 -8.96 -21.84
CA ASP A 116 -25.01 -7.86 -22.61
C ASP A 116 -24.02 -6.99 -23.39
N SER A 117 -23.98 -5.69 -23.10
CA SER A 117 -23.11 -4.71 -23.77
C SER A 117 -21.61 -4.95 -23.55
N ASN A 118 -21.25 -5.81 -22.61
CA ASN A 118 -19.87 -6.12 -22.23
C ASN A 118 -19.39 -7.52 -22.66
N LYS A 119 -20.07 -8.17 -23.59
CA LYS A 119 -19.79 -9.56 -24.04
C LYS A 119 -18.34 -9.85 -24.44
N ASN A 120 -17.59 -8.83 -24.84
CA ASN A 120 -16.18 -8.97 -25.24
C ASN A 120 -15.18 -8.70 -24.09
N LYS A 121 -15.69 -8.42 -22.89
CA LYS A 121 -14.84 -8.18 -21.71
C LYS A 121 -14.79 -9.44 -20.86
N PHE A 122 -13.62 -9.69 -20.30
CA PHE A 122 -13.44 -10.70 -19.26
C PHE A 122 -13.16 -10.00 -17.94
N TYR A 123 -13.91 -10.37 -16.93
CA TYR A 123 -13.69 -9.95 -15.54
C TYR A 123 -12.80 -10.98 -14.83
N LEU A 124 -11.91 -10.48 -14.00
CA LEU A 124 -10.91 -11.25 -13.28
C LEU A 124 -11.35 -11.37 -11.82
N THR A 125 -11.56 -12.59 -11.36
CA THR A 125 -11.94 -12.89 -9.97
C THR A 125 -10.92 -13.86 -9.38
N PRO A 126 -10.43 -13.68 -8.14
CA PRO A 126 -9.52 -14.63 -7.52
C PRO A 126 -10.25 -15.97 -7.29
N SER A 127 -9.53 -17.07 -7.37
CA SER A 127 -10.00 -18.39 -6.93
C SER A 127 -9.80 -18.57 -5.42
N ASP A 128 -10.12 -19.73 -4.90
CA ASP A 128 -10.09 -20.03 -3.46
C ASP A 128 -8.66 -19.93 -2.89
N GLU A 129 -7.63 -20.45 -3.58
CA GLU A 129 -6.25 -20.47 -3.05
C GLU A 129 -5.71 -19.07 -2.70
N PRO A 130 -5.78 -18.02 -3.57
CA PRO A 130 -5.44 -16.66 -3.19
C PRO A 130 -6.27 -16.11 -2.02
N LEU A 131 -7.55 -16.44 -1.95
CA LEU A 131 -8.45 -15.98 -0.88
C LEU A 131 -8.13 -16.62 0.46
N GLU A 132 -7.84 -17.91 0.50
CA GLU A 132 -7.40 -18.64 1.70
C GLU A 132 -6.11 -18.05 2.24
N HIS A 133 -5.11 -17.83 1.38
CA HIS A 133 -3.85 -17.21 1.79
C HIS A 133 -4.05 -15.78 2.32
N GLN A 134 -4.98 -15.03 1.74
CA GLN A 134 -5.29 -13.69 2.22
C GLN A 134 -6.03 -13.73 3.57
N HIS A 135 -6.95 -14.68 3.75
CA HIS A 135 -7.63 -14.86 5.03
C HIS A 135 -6.66 -15.24 6.16
N GLU A 136 -5.74 -16.16 5.93
CA GLU A 136 -4.67 -16.49 6.88
C GLU A 136 -3.80 -15.27 7.22
N TRP A 137 -3.53 -14.41 6.23
CA TRP A 137 -2.78 -13.17 6.44
C TRP A 137 -3.56 -12.20 7.33
N TYR A 138 -4.87 -12.01 7.10
CA TYR A 138 -5.71 -11.15 7.92
C TYR A 138 -5.79 -11.63 9.37
N ASN A 139 -6.04 -12.90 9.59
CA ASN A 139 -6.08 -13.47 10.94
C ASN A 139 -4.78 -13.18 11.70
N TRP A 140 -3.65 -13.44 11.06
CA TRP A 140 -2.35 -13.12 11.65
C TRP A 140 -2.17 -11.62 11.90
N TYR A 141 -2.62 -10.76 10.99
CA TYR A 141 -2.50 -9.31 11.11
C TYR A 141 -3.34 -8.81 12.29
N GLU A 142 -4.60 -9.25 12.40
CA GLU A 142 -5.51 -8.88 13.47
C GLU A 142 -5.04 -9.39 14.83
N ASP A 143 -4.52 -10.61 14.91
CA ASP A 143 -4.09 -11.22 16.17
C ASP A 143 -2.75 -10.65 16.70
N ILE A 144 -1.85 -10.27 15.83
CA ILE A 144 -0.47 -9.94 16.22
C ILE A 144 -0.12 -8.48 15.94
N ILE A 145 -0.39 -7.98 14.75
CA ILE A 145 0.07 -6.65 14.32
C ILE A 145 -0.84 -5.55 14.82
N GLN A 146 -2.15 -5.72 14.68
CA GLN A 146 -3.11 -4.70 15.03
C GLN A 146 -3.04 -4.32 16.53
N PRO A 147 -3.05 -5.25 17.48
CA PRO A 147 -2.94 -4.93 18.89
C PRO A 147 -1.63 -4.17 19.23
N MET A 148 -0.51 -4.60 18.64
CA MET A 148 0.79 -3.95 18.83
C MET A 148 0.80 -2.51 18.31
N ARG A 149 0.15 -2.24 17.20
CA ARG A 149 0.00 -0.89 16.63
C ARG A 149 -0.92 -0.02 17.47
N ASP A 150 -2.05 -0.56 17.90
CA ASP A 150 -3.06 0.16 18.68
C ASP A 150 -2.50 0.59 20.04
N GLU A 151 -1.78 -0.29 20.74
CA GLU A 151 -1.09 0.04 21.98
C GLU A 151 -0.07 1.16 21.78
N SER A 152 0.80 1.02 20.78
CA SER A 152 1.85 1.98 20.48
C SER A 152 1.28 3.34 20.04
N TRP A 153 0.19 3.34 19.28
CA TRP A 153 -0.53 4.55 18.88
C TRP A 153 -1.21 5.23 20.04
N ALA A 154 -1.86 4.47 20.92
CA ALA A 154 -2.51 5.02 22.12
C ALA A 154 -1.52 5.74 23.02
N LEU A 155 -0.34 5.15 23.26
CA LEU A 155 0.74 5.77 24.04
C LEU A 155 1.22 7.08 23.40
N LEU A 156 1.43 7.10 22.09
CA LEU A 156 1.84 8.29 21.35
C LEU A 156 0.75 9.38 21.43
N PHE A 157 -0.51 9.02 21.24
CA PHE A 157 -1.63 9.95 21.28
C PHE A 157 -1.81 10.60 22.65
N GLU A 158 -1.71 9.82 23.72
CA GLU A 158 -1.77 10.35 25.10
C GLU A 158 -0.58 11.27 25.43
N SER A 159 0.61 10.97 24.92
CA SER A 159 1.78 11.85 25.11
C SER A 159 1.60 13.22 24.45
N ARG A 160 0.92 13.24 23.29
CA ARG A 160 0.65 14.48 22.53
C ARG A 160 -0.47 15.35 23.11
N LYS A 161 -1.37 14.77 23.93
CA LYS A 161 -2.41 15.54 24.63
C LYS A 161 -1.85 16.39 25.77
N LYS A 162 -0.69 16.06 26.33
CA LYS A 162 -0.04 16.83 27.38
C LYS A 162 0.57 18.10 26.75
N PRO A 163 0.11 19.32 27.05
CA PRO A 163 0.65 20.54 26.44
C PRO A 163 2.06 20.77 26.95
N ASP A 164 3.05 20.35 26.23
CA ASP A 164 4.42 20.73 26.43
C ASP A 164 4.64 22.10 25.76
N LYS A 165 4.87 23.12 26.54
CA LYS A 165 5.07 24.51 26.08
C LYS A 165 6.29 24.68 25.14
N THR A 166 7.15 23.67 25.03
CA THR A 166 8.29 23.62 24.12
C THR A 166 7.94 23.12 22.71
N LYS A 167 6.78 22.49 22.52
CA LYS A 167 6.37 21.87 21.23
C LYS A 167 5.75 22.84 20.22
N ALA A 168 5.36 24.04 20.59
CA ALA A 168 4.67 25.00 19.71
C ALA A 168 5.42 25.36 18.40
N LYS A 169 6.72 25.10 18.31
CA LYS A 169 7.51 25.26 17.07
C LYS A 169 7.53 24.05 16.15
N PHE A 170 7.26 22.85 16.67
CA PHE A 170 7.30 21.61 15.88
C PHE A 170 5.97 21.31 15.18
N ASP A 171 4.83 21.66 15.82
CA ASP A 171 3.50 21.41 15.25
C ASP A 171 3.27 22.15 13.91
N THR A 172 3.96 23.28 13.68
CA THR A 172 3.86 24.03 12.43
C THR A 172 4.53 23.28 11.25
N LEU A 173 5.59 22.53 11.49
CA LEU A 173 6.32 21.78 10.46
C LEU A 173 5.65 20.44 10.13
N GLU A 174 5.11 19.73 11.13
CA GLU A 174 4.39 18.47 10.91
C GLU A 174 3.04 18.69 10.24
N THR A 175 2.27 19.72 10.62
CA THR A 175 1.01 20.07 9.93
C THR A 175 1.23 20.46 8.48
N THR A 176 2.35 21.10 8.15
CA THR A 176 2.67 21.44 6.76
C THR A 176 3.04 20.19 5.95
N ASN A 177 3.77 19.23 6.54
CA ASN A 177 4.15 18.00 5.88
C ASN A 177 2.97 17.00 5.76
N MET A 178 2.10 16.92 6.77
CA MET A 178 0.89 16.08 6.71
C MET A 178 -0.12 16.62 5.69
N ARG A 179 -0.32 17.93 5.59
CA ARG A 179 -1.13 18.56 4.54
C ARG A 179 -0.54 18.33 3.13
N GLY A 180 0.78 18.27 2.99
CA GLY A 180 1.45 17.92 1.75
C GLY A 180 1.19 16.46 1.33
N ILE A 181 1.13 15.53 2.29
CA ILE A 181 0.83 14.12 2.04
C ILE A 181 -0.65 13.92 1.76
N GLU A 182 -1.55 14.57 2.50
CA GLU A 182 -3.00 14.51 2.23
C GLU A 182 -3.35 15.14 0.88
N SER A 183 -2.70 16.23 0.47
CA SER A 183 -2.90 16.82 -0.86
C SER A 183 -2.36 15.92 -1.98
N SER A 184 -1.28 15.18 -1.75
CA SER A 184 -0.76 14.22 -2.74
C SER A 184 -1.60 12.94 -2.79
N VAL A 185 -2.15 12.48 -1.68
CA VAL A 185 -3.08 11.33 -1.65
C VAL A 185 -4.44 11.69 -2.24
N SER A 186 -4.96 12.92 -1.99
CA SER A 186 -6.20 13.42 -2.61
C SER A 186 -6.10 13.54 -4.13
N SER A 187 -4.91 13.79 -4.68
CA SER A 187 -4.72 13.84 -6.14
C SER A 187 -4.75 12.46 -6.80
N PHE A 188 -4.63 11.37 -6.03
CA PHE A 188 -4.78 9.99 -6.51
C PHE A 188 -6.22 9.45 -6.41
N ILE A 189 -7.10 10.12 -5.65
CA ILE A 189 -8.53 9.82 -5.66
C ILE A 189 -9.13 10.57 -6.86
N ILE A 190 -9.10 9.93 -8.02
CA ILE A 190 -9.74 10.45 -9.24
C ILE A 190 -11.23 10.49 -8.96
N ASP A 191 -11.80 11.70 -8.82
CA ASP A 191 -13.25 11.93 -8.71
C ASP A 191 -13.93 11.34 -9.96
N PRO A 192 -14.73 10.26 -9.83
CA PRO A 192 -15.35 9.59 -10.95
C PRO A 192 -16.38 10.47 -11.66
N LYS A 193 -16.78 11.61 -11.10
CA LYS A 193 -17.77 12.52 -11.66
C LYS A 193 -17.20 13.52 -12.68
N LYS A 194 -15.91 13.66 -12.83
CA LYS A 194 -15.28 14.62 -13.76
C LYS A 194 -15.03 14.09 -15.18
N ARG A 195 -15.42 12.85 -15.52
CA ARG A 195 -15.19 12.26 -16.85
C ARG A 195 -16.42 12.13 -17.74
N VAL A 196 -17.48 12.86 -17.49
CA VAL A 196 -18.71 12.81 -18.33
C VAL A 196 -19.03 14.15 -18.97
N ASN A 197 -18.09 14.89 -19.50
CA ASN A 197 -18.41 15.94 -20.50
C ASN A 197 -17.15 16.28 -21.31
N GLY A 198 -16.99 15.59 -22.42
CA GLY A 198 -16.02 15.89 -23.45
C GLY A 198 -16.31 15.06 -24.68
N GLY A 199 -17.01 15.66 -25.63
CA GLY A 199 -17.57 15.28 -26.88
C GLY A 199 -16.80 14.32 -27.78
#